data_13f64df5753ef7c1341beee661ccaff1
#
_entry.id   13f64df5753ef7c1341beee661ccaff1
#
_cell.length_a   1.000
_cell.length_b   1.000
_cell.length_c   1.000
_cell.angle_alpha   90.00
_cell.angle_beta   90.00
_cell.angle_gamma   90.00
#
_symmetry.space_group_name_H-M   'P 1'
#
loop_
_entity.id
_entity.type
_entity.pdbx_description
1 polymer ?
#
loop_
_entity_poly.entity_id
_entity_poly.type
_entity_poly.pdbx_seq_one_letter_code
_entity_poly.pdbx_strand_id
1 'polypeptide(L)'
;AQLAGYKVVTIPSDENGVMDFDLFKEALNEKTAGVMLTSPNTLGVFNPRIKEICDAVHEVDGLMYYDGANFNAIMGRYRPGDMGFDICHLNLHKSFATPHGGGGPGAGPVGVVEKLRPFLPISRVEKTKDGSFALNYDEPKSIGYIAPFYGNFGIIARAYAYILSLGRDGMLGTSNRAVLNANYLQEKIRPLFGAEDKGRCMHEFVFSGDCLKQYGVHTLDLAKGMIDRGIHPPTVYFPLNVSEAFMVEPTETEDRDTLDRFVEIVEELFEIAKTDPDQLHAAPITTPVGRLDEVKAAKDMRLSFS
;
A
#
# COMPACT_ATOMS: atom_id res chain seq x y z
N ALA A 1 -5.35 -16.41 -1.32
CA ALA A 1 -5.67 -17.65 -0.57
C ALA A 1 -6.85 -18.38 -1.19
N GLN A 2 -8.01 -17.74 -1.44
CA GLN A 2 -9.19 -18.38 -2.05
C GLN A 2 -8.90 -19.00 -3.43
N LEU A 3 -8.16 -18.30 -4.30
CA LEU A 3 -7.75 -18.85 -5.61
C LEU A 3 -6.88 -20.11 -5.50
N ALA A 4 -6.18 -20.27 -4.40
CA ALA A 4 -5.39 -21.45 -4.09
C ALA A 4 -6.17 -22.53 -3.33
N GLY A 5 -7.50 -22.38 -3.19
CA GLY A 5 -8.37 -23.36 -2.55
C GLY A 5 -8.41 -23.31 -1.01
N TYR A 6 -7.83 -22.30 -0.39
CA TYR A 6 -7.84 -22.14 1.07
C TYR A 6 -9.08 -21.40 1.56
N LYS A 7 -9.60 -21.81 2.70
CA LYS A 7 -10.58 -21.03 3.46
C LYS A 7 -9.89 -19.83 4.08
N VAL A 8 -10.44 -18.63 3.85
CA VAL A 8 -9.94 -17.39 4.45
C VAL A 8 -10.71 -17.09 5.72
N VAL A 9 -9.95 -16.77 6.78
CA VAL A 9 -10.46 -16.21 8.03
C VAL A 9 -9.88 -14.82 8.17
N THR A 10 -10.73 -13.81 8.26
CA THR A 10 -10.30 -12.42 8.45
C THR A 10 -10.30 -12.09 9.93
N ILE A 11 -9.16 -11.64 10.45
CA ILE A 11 -9.04 -11.17 11.83
C ILE A 11 -9.26 -9.66 11.82
N PRO A 12 -10.21 -9.13 12.62
CA PRO A 12 -10.44 -7.69 12.69
C PRO A 12 -9.26 -6.96 13.33
N SER A 13 -9.21 -5.65 13.09
CA SER A 13 -8.30 -4.76 13.82
C SER A 13 -8.94 -4.33 15.14
N ASP A 14 -8.09 -4.05 16.12
CA ASP A 14 -8.47 -3.41 17.37
C ASP A 14 -8.71 -1.89 17.20
N GLU A 15 -8.97 -1.19 18.29
CA GLU A 15 -9.19 0.26 18.32
C GLU A 15 -7.97 1.08 17.92
N ASN A 16 -6.76 0.50 17.98
CA ASN A 16 -5.50 1.11 17.57
C ASN A 16 -5.17 0.85 16.10
N GLY A 17 -6.03 0.11 15.40
CA GLY A 17 -5.85 -0.21 13.99
C GLY A 17 -4.85 -1.32 13.72
N VAL A 18 -4.44 -2.10 14.72
CA VAL A 18 -3.62 -3.30 14.56
C VAL A 18 -4.49 -4.56 14.67
N MET A 19 -4.01 -5.66 14.11
CA MET A 19 -4.72 -6.94 14.19
C MET A 19 -5.00 -7.32 15.65
N ASP A 20 -6.24 -7.66 15.97
CA ASP A 20 -6.62 -8.16 17.30
C ASP A 20 -5.89 -9.48 17.58
N PHE A 21 -4.96 -9.41 18.53
CA PHE A 21 -4.05 -10.52 18.80
C PHE A 21 -4.72 -11.70 19.51
N ASP A 22 -5.73 -11.45 20.30
CA ASP A 22 -6.42 -12.51 21.04
C ASP A 22 -7.34 -13.28 20.08
N LEU A 23 -8.11 -12.60 19.26
CA LEU A 23 -8.89 -13.22 18.18
C LEU A 23 -7.99 -13.94 17.17
N PHE A 24 -6.82 -13.39 16.87
CA PHE A 24 -5.84 -14.06 16.03
C PHE A 24 -5.38 -15.39 16.64
N LYS A 25 -5.03 -15.41 17.93
CA LYS A 25 -4.60 -16.64 18.62
C LYS A 25 -5.72 -17.69 18.69
N GLU A 26 -6.96 -17.26 18.91
CA GLU A 26 -8.13 -18.17 18.90
C GLU A 26 -8.35 -18.82 17.53
N ALA A 27 -8.04 -18.09 16.44
CA ALA A 27 -8.20 -18.59 15.08
C ALA A 27 -7.09 -19.57 14.65
N LEU A 28 -5.90 -19.50 15.29
CA LEU A 28 -4.77 -20.36 14.96
C LEU A 28 -5.02 -21.81 15.38
N ASN A 29 -4.70 -22.74 14.50
CA ASN A 29 -4.74 -24.17 14.78
C ASN A 29 -3.87 -24.96 13.79
N GLU A 30 -3.76 -26.26 13.97
CA GLU A 30 -2.95 -27.18 13.14
C GLU A 30 -3.36 -27.21 11.64
N LYS A 31 -4.51 -26.66 11.27
CA LYS A 31 -4.97 -26.54 9.87
C LYS A 31 -4.65 -25.17 9.26
N THR A 32 -4.00 -24.30 10.02
CA THR A 32 -3.60 -22.97 9.52
C THR A 32 -2.44 -23.13 8.54
N ALA A 33 -2.70 -22.93 7.26
CA ALA A 33 -1.67 -22.99 6.23
C ALA A 33 -0.70 -21.80 6.29
N GLY A 34 -1.20 -20.64 6.69
CA GLY A 34 -0.38 -19.43 6.84
C GLY A 34 -1.20 -18.18 7.08
N VAL A 35 -0.48 -17.09 7.32
CA VAL A 35 -1.05 -15.76 7.55
C VAL A 35 -0.41 -14.77 6.57
N MET A 36 -1.22 -13.96 5.92
CA MET A 36 -0.81 -12.86 5.07
C MET A 36 -1.02 -11.54 5.81
N LEU A 37 0.00 -10.71 5.86
CA LEU A 37 -0.02 -9.45 6.60
C LEU A 37 0.79 -8.37 5.89
N THR A 38 0.25 -7.14 5.87
CA THR A 38 0.96 -5.94 5.46
C THR A 38 1.49 -5.22 6.71
N SER A 39 2.77 -4.90 6.76
CA SER A 39 3.37 -4.17 7.89
C SER A 39 4.42 -3.16 7.38
N PRO A 40 4.20 -1.83 7.61
CA PRO A 40 3.01 -1.23 8.23
C PRO A 40 1.72 -1.52 7.46
N ASN A 41 0.58 -1.47 8.14
CA ASN A 41 -0.72 -1.65 7.50
C ASN A 41 -1.19 -0.37 6.78
N THR A 42 -2.33 -0.44 6.08
CA THR A 42 -2.93 0.68 5.32
C THR A 42 -3.50 1.81 6.17
N LEU A 43 -3.47 1.71 7.48
CA LEU A 43 -3.74 2.84 8.40
C LEU A 43 -2.46 3.59 8.77
N GLY A 44 -1.31 3.19 8.23
CA GLY A 44 -0.01 3.73 8.56
C GLY A 44 0.51 3.27 9.93
N VAL A 45 0.01 2.15 10.45
CA VAL A 45 0.36 1.63 11.77
C VAL A 45 1.29 0.42 11.64
N PHE A 46 2.42 0.48 12.33
CA PHE A 46 3.32 -0.67 12.48
C PHE A 46 2.84 -1.55 13.64
N ASN A 47 2.70 -2.86 13.40
CA ASN A 47 2.27 -3.78 14.46
C ASN A 47 3.46 -4.09 15.40
N PRO A 48 3.44 -3.64 16.67
CA PRO A 48 4.55 -3.85 17.60
C PRO A 48 4.75 -5.31 17.99
N ARG A 49 3.71 -6.15 17.80
CA ARG A 49 3.73 -7.59 18.14
C ARG A 49 4.05 -8.48 16.94
N ILE A 50 4.61 -7.92 15.86
CA ILE A 50 4.85 -8.67 14.61
C ILE A 50 5.67 -9.94 14.83
N LYS A 51 6.65 -9.88 15.71
CA LYS A 51 7.49 -11.05 16.05
C LYS A 51 6.68 -12.15 16.75
N GLU A 52 5.82 -11.76 17.71
CA GLU A 52 4.95 -12.71 18.43
C GLU A 52 3.95 -13.37 17.48
N ILE A 53 3.44 -12.59 16.50
CA ILE A 53 2.54 -13.11 15.46
C ILE A 53 3.26 -14.17 14.62
N CYS A 54 4.46 -13.86 14.13
CA CYS A 54 5.26 -14.80 13.34
C CYS A 54 5.56 -16.09 14.12
N ASP A 55 5.98 -15.95 15.38
CA ASP A 55 6.31 -17.10 16.23
C ASP A 55 5.08 -17.98 16.45
N ALA A 56 3.91 -17.39 16.76
CA ALA A 56 2.68 -18.16 16.96
C ALA A 56 2.22 -18.91 15.69
N VAL A 57 2.41 -18.33 14.51
CA VAL A 57 2.11 -19.02 13.24
C VAL A 57 3.06 -20.17 13.01
N HIS A 58 4.34 -20.01 13.32
CA HIS A 58 5.33 -21.07 13.17
C HIS A 58 5.12 -22.22 14.19
N GLU A 59 4.60 -21.94 15.38
CA GLU A 59 4.24 -22.98 16.37
C GLU A 59 3.21 -23.98 15.86
N VAL A 60 2.36 -23.58 14.93
CA VAL A 60 1.37 -24.45 14.27
C VAL A 60 1.79 -24.92 12.88
N ASP A 61 3.09 -24.80 12.53
CA ASP A 61 3.69 -25.13 11.23
C ASP A 61 3.10 -24.33 10.05
N GLY A 62 2.53 -23.18 10.33
CA GLY A 62 2.04 -22.23 9.32
C GLY A 62 3.17 -21.39 8.72
N LEU A 63 2.87 -20.71 7.60
CA LEU A 63 3.78 -19.82 6.91
C LEU A 63 3.36 -18.35 7.05
N MET A 64 4.34 -17.46 7.16
CA MET A 64 4.11 -16.02 7.19
C MET A 64 4.40 -15.40 5.82
N TYR A 65 3.40 -14.72 5.26
CA TYR A 65 3.51 -14.00 4.00
C TYR A 65 3.48 -12.48 4.24
N TYR A 66 4.56 -11.81 3.86
CA TYR A 66 4.66 -10.37 3.88
C TYR A 66 4.13 -9.75 2.60
N ASP A 67 3.05 -8.98 2.70
CA ASP A 67 2.63 -8.09 1.63
C ASP A 67 3.48 -6.82 1.67
N GLY A 68 4.33 -6.65 0.68
CA GLY A 68 5.30 -5.55 0.59
C GLY A 68 4.73 -4.27 -0.02
N ALA A 69 3.42 -4.09 -0.05
CA ALA A 69 2.79 -2.87 -0.58
C ALA A 69 3.31 -1.59 0.08
N ASN A 70 3.56 -1.64 1.39
CA ASN A 70 4.00 -0.50 2.21
C ASN A 70 5.50 -0.55 2.55
N PHE A 71 6.30 -1.20 1.72
CA PHE A 71 7.73 -1.41 1.95
C PHE A 71 8.54 -0.10 1.98
N ASN A 72 8.10 0.95 1.30
CA ASN A 72 8.72 2.27 1.30
C ASN A 72 8.85 2.87 2.72
N ALA A 73 7.97 2.51 3.64
CA ALA A 73 8.04 2.98 5.03
C ALA A 73 9.20 2.38 5.83
N ILE A 74 9.74 1.24 5.38
CA ILE A 74 10.70 0.45 6.16
C ILE A 74 12.03 0.17 5.46
N MET A 75 12.20 0.65 4.23
CA MET A 75 13.43 0.45 3.43
C MET A 75 14.68 0.85 4.22
N GLY A 76 15.64 -0.07 4.29
CA GLY A 76 16.90 0.14 5.00
C GLY A 76 16.78 0.12 6.54
N ARG A 77 15.59 0.00 7.12
CA ARG A 77 15.36 -0.06 8.55
C ARG A 77 15.33 -1.50 9.08
N TYR A 78 14.56 -2.35 8.44
CA TYR A 78 14.55 -3.78 8.73
C TYR A 78 14.09 -4.59 7.52
N ARG A 79 14.31 -5.90 7.58
CA ARG A 79 13.96 -6.83 6.53
C ARG A 79 12.82 -7.73 7.00
N PRO A 80 11.84 -8.06 6.14
CA PRO A 80 10.73 -8.95 6.51
C PRO A 80 11.19 -10.31 7.08
N GLY A 81 12.24 -10.91 6.50
CA GLY A 81 12.79 -12.16 7.00
C GLY A 81 13.32 -12.09 8.43
N ASP A 82 13.87 -10.95 8.87
CA ASP A 82 14.36 -10.76 10.24
C ASP A 82 13.21 -10.69 11.25
N MET A 83 12.01 -10.33 10.80
CA MET A 83 10.78 -10.35 11.61
C MET A 83 10.14 -11.73 11.69
N GLY A 84 10.53 -12.68 10.83
CA GLY A 84 9.99 -14.02 10.79
C GLY A 84 9.08 -14.31 9.59
N PHE A 85 9.02 -13.45 8.58
CA PHE A 85 8.28 -13.74 7.36
C PHE A 85 9.01 -14.76 6.49
N ASP A 86 8.27 -15.76 6.01
CA ASP A 86 8.77 -16.83 5.14
C ASP A 86 8.75 -16.45 3.67
N ILE A 87 7.77 -15.66 3.26
CA ILE A 87 7.52 -15.21 1.90
C ILE A 87 7.35 -13.70 1.91
N CYS A 88 7.93 -13.02 0.95
CA CYS A 88 7.79 -11.58 0.77
C CYS A 88 7.62 -11.26 -0.71
N HIS A 89 6.59 -10.50 -1.08
CA HIS A 89 6.56 -9.83 -2.36
C HIS A 89 6.78 -8.32 -2.19
N LEU A 90 7.34 -7.68 -3.22
CA LEU A 90 7.54 -6.23 -3.27
C LEU A 90 6.81 -5.66 -4.49
N ASN A 91 6.13 -4.54 -4.30
CA ASN A 91 5.51 -3.80 -5.41
C ASN A 91 6.51 -2.78 -5.95
N LEU A 92 7.10 -3.03 -7.12
CA LEU A 92 8.09 -2.12 -7.70
C LEU A 92 7.49 -0.75 -8.01
N HIS A 93 6.23 -0.70 -8.39
CA HIS A 93 5.49 0.53 -8.68
C HIS A 93 5.10 1.36 -7.43
N LYS A 94 5.30 0.82 -6.22
CA LYS A 94 5.05 1.56 -4.97
C LYS A 94 6.35 2.07 -4.34
N SER A 95 7.38 1.23 -4.24
CA SER A 95 8.60 1.54 -3.49
C SER A 95 9.82 1.85 -4.36
N PHE A 96 9.81 1.57 -5.67
CA PHE A 96 11.01 1.61 -6.52
C PHE A 96 10.86 2.44 -7.79
N ALA A 97 10.01 3.47 -7.76
CA ALA A 97 9.86 4.49 -8.82
C ALA A 97 9.56 3.91 -10.21
N THR A 98 8.70 2.90 -10.29
CA THR A 98 8.24 2.34 -11.56
C THR A 98 6.76 2.61 -11.80
N PRO A 99 6.28 2.65 -13.06
CA PRO A 99 4.86 2.89 -13.32
C PRO A 99 3.98 1.70 -12.93
N HIS A 100 2.76 1.99 -12.50
CA HIS A 100 1.67 1.02 -12.31
C HIS A 100 0.88 0.80 -13.61
N GLY A 101 0.62 1.90 -14.34
CA GLY A 101 -0.04 1.92 -15.66
C GLY A 101 -1.42 1.23 -15.69
N GLY A 102 -2.19 1.33 -14.62
CA GLY A 102 -3.47 0.62 -14.49
C GLY A 102 -3.33 -0.90 -14.30
N GLY A 103 -2.11 -1.39 -13.99
CA GLY A 103 -1.80 -2.79 -13.73
C GLY A 103 -0.93 -3.49 -14.79
N GLY A 104 -0.94 -3.00 -16.06
CA GLY A 104 -0.23 -3.66 -17.16
C GLY A 104 1.29 -3.77 -16.98
N PRO A 105 2.02 -2.69 -16.68
CA PRO A 105 3.48 -2.74 -16.51
C PRO A 105 3.93 -3.18 -15.11
N GLY A 106 3.03 -3.51 -14.21
CA GLY A 106 3.35 -3.92 -12.85
C GLY A 106 4.32 -5.10 -12.80
N ALA A 107 5.26 -5.07 -11.85
CA ALA A 107 6.15 -6.18 -11.54
C ALA A 107 6.38 -6.25 -10.03
N GLY A 108 6.61 -7.46 -9.52
CA GLY A 108 6.81 -7.70 -8.10
C GLY A 108 7.69 -8.91 -7.86
N PRO A 109 8.95 -8.72 -7.46
CA PRO A 109 9.81 -9.82 -7.06
C PRO A 109 9.26 -10.49 -5.80
N VAL A 110 9.41 -11.80 -5.73
CA VAL A 110 9.06 -12.63 -4.58
C VAL A 110 10.33 -13.23 -4.01
N GLY A 111 10.56 -12.96 -2.72
CA GLY A 111 11.61 -13.60 -1.93
C GLY A 111 11.03 -14.66 -0.99
N VAL A 112 11.76 -15.72 -0.77
CA VAL A 112 11.35 -16.79 0.15
C VAL A 112 12.53 -17.22 1.04
N VAL A 113 12.22 -17.81 2.21
CA VAL A 113 13.22 -18.50 3.03
C VAL A 113 13.71 -19.76 2.33
N GLU A 114 14.92 -20.25 2.71
CA GLU A 114 15.58 -21.36 2.01
C GLU A 114 14.72 -22.64 1.96
N LYS A 115 13.96 -22.95 3.01
CA LYS A 115 13.05 -24.13 3.03
C LYS A 115 12.01 -24.13 1.90
N LEU A 116 11.66 -22.95 1.37
CA LEU A 116 10.66 -22.79 0.30
C LEU A 116 11.29 -22.70 -1.10
N ARG A 117 12.61 -22.51 -1.20
CA ARG A 117 13.31 -22.37 -2.48
C ARG A 117 13.01 -23.51 -3.48
N PRO A 118 12.93 -24.79 -3.08
CA PRO A 118 12.65 -25.88 -4.01
C PRO A 118 11.26 -25.79 -4.69
N PHE A 119 10.32 -25.06 -4.10
CA PHE A 119 8.95 -24.91 -4.60
C PHE A 119 8.75 -23.70 -5.53
N LEU A 120 9.78 -22.85 -5.69
CA LEU A 120 9.69 -21.69 -6.56
C LEU A 120 9.37 -22.11 -8.01
N PRO A 121 8.74 -21.22 -8.81
CA PRO A 121 8.47 -21.48 -10.23
C PRO A 121 9.74 -21.82 -11.02
N ILE A 122 9.57 -22.62 -12.07
CA ILE A 122 10.59 -22.87 -13.09
C ILE A 122 10.30 -21.97 -14.32
N SER A 123 11.33 -21.65 -15.15
CA SER A 123 12.75 -21.96 -14.99
C SER A 123 13.42 -20.89 -14.12
N ARG A 124 14.53 -21.24 -13.48
CA ARG A 124 15.32 -20.27 -12.71
C ARG A 124 16.62 -19.96 -13.43
N VAL A 125 17.05 -18.68 -13.36
CA VAL A 125 18.37 -18.29 -13.85
C VAL A 125 19.43 -18.65 -12.82
N GLU A 126 20.37 -19.47 -13.18
CA GLU A 126 21.48 -19.89 -12.33
C GLU A 126 22.84 -19.63 -12.98
N LYS A 127 23.83 -19.31 -12.14
CA LYS A 127 25.20 -19.12 -12.59
C LYS A 127 25.86 -20.49 -12.76
N THR A 128 26.36 -20.75 -13.93
CA THR A 128 27.08 -21.97 -14.28
C THR A 128 28.53 -21.97 -13.75
N LYS A 129 29.20 -23.13 -13.80
CA LYS A 129 30.59 -23.26 -13.29
C LYS A 129 31.60 -22.40 -14.04
N ASP A 130 31.36 -22.11 -15.31
CA ASP A 130 32.19 -21.24 -16.15
C ASP A 130 31.90 -19.74 -15.98
N GLY A 131 30.92 -19.40 -15.11
CA GLY A 131 30.55 -18.02 -14.81
C GLY A 131 29.48 -17.42 -15.72
N SER A 132 29.03 -18.15 -16.74
CA SER A 132 27.86 -17.79 -17.55
C SER A 132 26.56 -17.99 -16.80
N PHE A 133 25.42 -17.62 -17.41
CA PHE A 133 24.09 -17.85 -16.84
C PHE A 133 23.29 -18.78 -17.73
N ALA A 134 22.55 -19.71 -17.13
CA ALA A 134 21.68 -20.64 -17.80
C ALA A 134 20.33 -20.77 -17.09
N LEU A 135 19.34 -21.27 -17.81
CA LEU A 135 18.04 -21.58 -17.23
C LEU A 135 18.07 -23.01 -16.67
N ASN A 136 17.74 -23.13 -15.38
CA ASN A 136 17.58 -24.42 -14.71
C ASN A 136 16.08 -24.81 -14.72
N TYR A 137 15.78 -25.98 -15.25
CA TYR A 137 14.44 -26.58 -15.32
C TYR A 137 14.31 -27.80 -14.41
N ASP A 138 15.41 -28.29 -13.84
CA ASP A 138 15.45 -29.51 -13.02
C ASP A 138 15.14 -29.21 -11.56
N GLU A 139 13.87 -28.95 -11.28
CA GLU A 139 13.34 -28.65 -9.95
C GLU A 139 12.06 -29.47 -9.70
N PRO A 140 12.20 -30.72 -9.25
CA PRO A 140 11.07 -31.66 -9.17
C PRO A 140 9.98 -31.28 -8.17
N LYS A 141 10.29 -30.38 -7.22
CA LYS A 141 9.32 -29.87 -6.24
C LYS A 141 8.71 -28.52 -6.63
N SER A 142 9.12 -27.95 -7.76
CA SER A 142 8.61 -26.67 -8.23
C SER A 142 7.09 -26.70 -8.44
N ILE A 143 6.43 -25.57 -8.14
CA ILE A 143 5.01 -25.38 -8.51
C ILE A 143 4.79 -25.24 -10.02
N GLY A 144 5.82 -25.35 -10.83
CA GLY A 144 5.77 -25.27 -12.27
C GLY A 144 5.84 -23.84 -12.82
N TYR A 145 5.38 -23.67 -14.06
CA TYR A 145 5.28 -22.35 -14.70
C TYR A 145 4.09 -21.56 -14.15
N ILE A 146 4.32 -20.31 -13.78
CA ILE A 146 3.24 -19.38 -13.39
C ILE A 146 2.93 -18.42 -14.53
N ALA A 147 3.96 -17.95 -15.24
CA ALA A 147 3.86 -17.02 -16.35
C ALA A 147 4.88 -17.36 -17.43
N PRO A 148 4.67 -16.95 -18.70
CA PRO A 148 5.60 -17.23 -19.80
C PRO A 148 6.93 -16.50 -19.68
N PHE A 149 7.00 -15.42 -18.87
CA PHE A 149 8.18 -14.59 -18.67
C PHE A 149 8.47 -14.32 -17.18
N TYR A 150 9.66 -13.80 -16.93
CA TYR A 150 10.17 -13.48 -15.58
C TYR A 150 9.73 -12.09 -15.07
N GLY A 151 8.60 -11.60 -15.54
CA GLY A 151 8.10 -10.27 -15.24
C GLY A 151 8.43 -9.26 -16.36
N ASN A 152 8.15 -7.99 -16.10
CA ASN A 152 8.41 -6.91 -17.05
C ASN A 152 9.87 -6.47 -16.94
N PHE A 153 10.71 -6.85 -17.90
CA PHE A 153 12.14 -6.55 -17.88
C PHE A 153 12.43 -5.04 -17.79
N GLY A 154 11.71 -4.21 -18.54
CA GLY A 154 11.91 -2.77 -18.52
C GLY A 154 11.64 -2.15 -17.15
N ILE A 155 10.62 -2.65 -16.46
CA ILE A 155 10.28 -2.22 -15.09
C ILE A 155 11.34 -2.68 -14.08
N ILE A 156 11.82 -3.93 -14.21
CA ILE A 156 12.87 -4.45 -13.35
C ILE A 156 14.17 -3.66 -13.54
N ALA A 157 14.55 -3.37 -14.80
CA ALA A 157 15.73 -2.56 -15.10
C ALA A 157 15.61 -1.14 -14.54
N ARG A 158 14.42 -0.52 -14.62
CA ARG A 158 14.15 0.80 -14.02
C ARG A 158 14.29 0.78 -12.51
N ALA A 159 13.69 -0.19 -11.84
CA ALA A 159 13.82 -0.35 -10.38
C ALA A 159 15.29 -0.57 -9.96
N TYR A 160 16.03 -1.37 -10.73
CA TYR A 160 17.44 -1.61 -10.49
C TYR A 160 18.27 -0.32 -10.62
N ALA A 161 18.04 0.47 -11.68
CA ALA A 161 18.69 1.76 -11.86
C ALA A 161 18.37 2.74 -10.71
N TYR A 162 17.12 2.77 -10.25
CA TYR A 162 16.69 3.56 -9.09
C TYR A 162 17.46 3.17 -7.82
N ILE A 163 17.56 1.87 -7.53
CA ILE A 163 18.29 1.36 -6.37
C ILE A 163 19.78 1.74 -6.46
N LEU A 164 20.40 1.57 -7.64
CA LEU A 164 21.79 1.94 -7.85
C LEU A 164 22.04 3.45 -7.70
N SER A 165 21.13 4.29 -8.18
CA SER A 165 21.25 5.74 -8.09
C SER A 165 21.17 6.27 -6.65
N LEU A 166 20.35 5.64 -5.82
CA LEU A 166 20.19 6.02 -4.42
C LEU A 166 21.25 5.40 -3.50
N GLY A 167 21.67 4.19 -3.80
CA GLY A 167 22.54 3.41 -2.93
C GLY A 167 21.87 3.13 -1.56
N ARG A 168 22.64 2.59 -0.64
CA ARG A 168 22.14 2.21 0.70
C ARG A 168 21.58 3.41 1.47
N ASP A 169 22.33 4.50 1.51
CA ASP A 169 21.97 5.66 2.33
C ASP A 169 20.79 6.43 1.74
N GLY A 170 20.71 6.51 0.39
CA GLY A 170 19.58 7.10 -0.29
C GLY A 170 18.29 6.31 -0.07
N MET A 171 18.33 4.97 -0.12
CA MET A 171 17.16 4.12 0.18
C MET A 171 16.67 4.31 1.61
N LEU A 172 17.58 4.39 2.59
CA LEU A 172 17.23 4.71 3.97
C LEU A 172 16.67 6.13 4.11
N GLY A 173 17.26 7.09 3.37
CA GLY A 173 16.81 8.48 3.32
C GLY A 173 15.38 8.62 2.80
N THR A 174 15.03 7.85 1.76
CA THR A 174 13.68 7.78 1.20
C THR A 174 12.64 7.39 2.25
N SER A 175 12.86 6.28 2.93
CA SER A 175 11.97 5.81 4.01
C SER A 175 11.83 6.84 5.14
N ASN A 176 12.94 7.41 5.59
CA ASN A 176 12.92 8.41 6.67
C ASN A 176 12.10 9.64 6.30
N ARG A 177 12.25 10.16 5.07
CA ARG A 177 11.51 11.34 4.61
C ARG A 177 10.04 11.06 4.43
N ALA A 178 9.68 9.90 3.85
CA ALA A 178 8.27 9.51 3.71
C ALA A 178 7.55 9.49 5.07
N VAL A 179 8.16 8.86 6.08
CA VAL A 179 7.61 8.82 7.45
C VAL A 179 7.57 10.22 8.08
N LEU A 180 8.60 11.05 7.89
CA LEU A 180 8.63 12.42 8.41
C LEU A 180 7.53 13.28 7.78
N ASN A 181 7.38 13.23 6.46
CA ASN A 181 6.39 13.99 5.72
C ASN A 181 4.96 13.61 6.13
N ALA A 182 4.68 12.30 6.29
CA ALA A 182 3.38 11.83 6.74
C ALA A 182 3.04 12.33 8.14
N ASN A 183 3.97 12.24 9.09
CA ASN A 183 3.77 12.74 10.46
C ASN A 183 3.59 14.26 10.48
N TYR A 184 4.31 15.00 9.63
CA TYR A 184 4.15 16.44 9.51
C TYR A 184 2.73 16.82 9.08
N LEU A 185 2.22 16.21 8.01
CA LEU A 185 0.86 16.45 7.53
C LEU A 185 -0.20 15.97 8.51
N GLN A 186 -0.02 14.77 9.10
CA GLN A 186 -0.93 14.23 10.10
C GLN A 186 -1.17 15.22 11.23
N GLU A 187 -0.10 15.77 11.80
CA GLU A 187 -0.18 16.74 12.91
C GLU A 187 -0.89 18.03 12.50
N LYS A 188 -0.63 18.52 11.29
CA LYS A 188 -1.19 19.78 10.79
C LYS A 188 -2.68 19.70 10.49
N ILE A 189 -3.14 18.63 9.84
CA ILE A 189 -4.53 18.55 9.39
C ILE A 189 -5.45 17.76 10.34
N ARG A 190 -4.92 17.01 11.30
CA ARG A 190 -5.71 16.28 12.31
C ARG A 190 -6.81 17.12 12.98
N PRO A 191 -6.57 18.36 13.41
CA PRO A 191 -7.61 19.19 14.06
C PRO A 191 -8.81 19.47 13.15
N LEU A 192 -8.60 19.58 11.83
CA LEU A 192 -9.68 19.84 10.86
C LEU A 192 -10.68 18.68 10.81
N PHE A 193 -10.18 17.45 10.92
CA PHE A 193 -11.00 16.23 10.92
C PHE A 193 -11.56 15.91 12.32
N GLY A 194 -11.19 16.65 13.35
CA GLY A 194 -11.56 16.34 14.73
C GLY A 194 -11.06 14.97 15.20
N ALA A 195 -9.98 14.48 14.59
CA ALA A 195 -9.44 13.16 14.87
C ALA A 195 -8.65 13.13 16.19
N GLU A 196 -8.78 12.02 16.90
CA GLU A 196 -7.99 11.78 18.12
C GLU A 196 -6.51 11.61 17.80
N ASP A 197 -5.67 12.00 18.76
CA ASP A 197 -4.24 11.74 18.68
C ASP A 197 -3.94 10.29 19.07
N LYS A 198 -3.76 9.44 18.07
CA LYS A 198 -3.36 8.04 18.24
C LYS A 198 -1.84 7.82 18.12
N GLY A 199 -1.07 8.92 18.20
CA GLY A 199 0.38 8.89 18.07
C GLY A 199 0.85 9.00 16.61
N ARG A 200 2.10 8.61 16.39
CA ARG A 200 2.77 8.76 15.09
C ARG A 200 2.38 7.67 14.12
N CYS A 201 2.22 8.07 12.86
CA CYS A 201 2.06 7.15 11.74
C CYS A 201 3.43 6.75 11.13
N MET A 202 3.40 5.76 10.26
CA MET A 202 4.51 5.45 9.37
C MET A 202 4.47 6.38 8.16
N HIS A 203 4.42 5.87 6.93
CA HIS A 203 4.47 6.66 5.69
C HIS A 203 3.13 7.26 5.25
N GLU A 204 2.04 6.84 5.86
CA GLU A 204 0.68 7.25 5.55
C GLU A 204 -0.17 7.33 6.82
N PHE A 205 -1.31 7.99 6.70
CA PHE A 205 -2.34 8.04 7.75
C PHE A 205 -3.72 8.17 7.13
N VAL A 206 -4.74 7.78 7.90
CA VAL A 206 -6.14 7.84 7.45
C VAL A 206 -6.95 8.59 8.49
N PHE A 207 -7.72 9.59 8.03
CA PHE A 207 -8.75 10.24 8.83
C PHE A 207 -10.14 9.90 8.30
N SER A 208 -11.14 9.93 9.18
CA SER A 208 -12.54 9.89 8.78
C SER A 208 -13.02 11.29 8.42
N GLY A 209 -13.61 11.43 7.22
CA GLY A 209 -14.27 12.67 6.80
C GLY A 209 -15.72 12.80 7.28
N ASP A 210 -16.16 11.98 8.24
CA ASP A 210 -17.55 12.02 8.75
C ASP A 210 -17.95 13.38 9.31
N CYS A 211 -16.98 14.17 9.79
CA CYS A 211 -17.20 15.55 10.24
C CYS A 211 -17.74 16.49 9.13
N LEU A 212 -17.52 16.16 7.86
CA LEU A 212 -17.99 16.95 6.72
C LEU A 212 -19.48 16.76 6.43
N LYS A 213 -20.05 15.61 6.83
CA LYS A 213 -21.45 15.27 6.58
C LYS A 213 -22.44 16.28 7.16
N GLN A 214 -22.09 16.96 8.23
CA GLN A 214 -22.92 18.03 8.82
C GLN A 214 -23.12 19.22 7.88
N TYR A 215 -22.25 19.37 6.87
CA TYR A 215 -22.32 20.41 5.83
C TYR A 215 -22.86 19.85 4.51
N GLY A 216 -23.27 18.56 4.47
CA GLY A 216 -23.69 17.88 3.25
C GLY A 216 -22.56 17.55 2.29
N VAL A 217 -21.29 17.61 2.76
CA VAL A 217 -20.08 17.37 1.97
C VAL A 217 -19.49 16.00 2.31
N HIS A 218 -18.98 15.31 1.30
CA HIS A 218 -18.30 14.03 1.41
C HIS A 218 -16.79 14.15 1.11
N THR A 219 -16.02 13.16 1.52
CA THR A 219 -14.58 13.14 1.27
C THR A 219 -14.24 13.21 -0.23
N LEU A 220 -15.10 12.65 -1.08
CA LEU A 220 -14.95 12.78 -2.54
C LEU A 220 -15.04 14.24 -3.01
N ASP A 221 -15.87 15.06 -2.37
CA ASP A 221 -16.00 16.48 -2.73
C ASP A 221 -14.73 17.25 -2.41
N LEU A 222 -14.09 16.96 -1.25
CA LEU A 222 -12.77 17.47 -0.94
C LEU A 222 -11.75 17.07 -2.01
N ALA A 223 -11.69 15.77 -2.33
CA ALA A 223 -10.76 15.27 -3.34
C ALA A 223 -10.95 15.96 -4.71
N LYS A 224 -12.18 16.19 -5.14
CA LYS A 224 -12.47 16.93 -6.37
C LYS A 224 -12.07 18.40 -6.27
N GLY A 225 -12.30 19.05 -5.14
CA GLY A 225 -11.85 20.42 -4.87
C GLY A 225 -10.32 20.58 -4.87
N MET A 226 -9.58 19.55 -4.47
CA MET A 226 -8.11 19.52 -4.53
C MET A 226 -7.58 19.50 -5.97
N ILE A 227 -8.27 18.79 -6.88
CA ILE A 227 -7.91 18.76 -8.31
C ILE A 227 -7.95 20.18 -8.88
N ASP A 228 -8.98 20.98 -8.56
CA ASP A 228 -9.11 22.36 -9.02
C ASP A 228 -7.98 23.29 -8.51
N ARG A 229 -7.29 22.86 -7.47
CA ARG A 229 -6.15 23.57 -6.89
C ARG A 229 -4.80 23.01 -7.32
N GLY A 230 -4.81 22.09 -8.29
CA GLY A 230 -3.59 21.50 -8.86
C GLY A 230 -2.89 20.48 -7.96
N ILE A 231 -3.59 19.97 -6.96
CA ILE A 231 -3.08 18.91 -6.07
C ILE A 231 -3.65 17.55 -6.51
N HIS A 232 -2.78 16.55 -6.62
CA HIS A 232 -3.24 15.16 -6.76
C HIS A 232 -3.92 14.74 -5.46
N PRO A 233 -5.21 14.39 -5.51
CA PRO A 233 -5.96 14.10 -4.29
C PRO A 233 -5.50 12.79 -3.66
N PRO A 234 -5.61 12.66 -2.33
CA PRO A 234 -5.39 11.40 -1.64
C PRO A 234 -6.46 10.37 -2.00
N THR A 235 -6.20 9.11 -1.67
CA THR A 235 -7.18 8.03 -1.82
C THR A 235 -8.34 8.26 -0.86
N VAL A 236 -9.57 8.15 -1.37
CA VAL A 236 -10.80 8.27 -0.57
C VAL A 236 -11.57 6.96 -0.56
N TYR A 237 -12.41 6.75 0.46
CA TYR A 237 -13.22 5.54 0.69
C TYR A 237 -12.41 4.24 0.82
N PHE A 238 -11.14 4.35 1.13
CA PHE A 238 -10.27 3.23 1.42
C PHE A 238 -9.28 3.62 2.54
N PRO A 239 -9.01 2.73 3.50
CA PRO A 239 -9.52 1.36 3.65
C PRO A 239 -11.01 1.31 4.10
N LEU A 240 -11.69 0.19 3.77
CA LEU A 240 -13.14 0.05 3.95
C LEU A 240 -13.62 0.06 5.41
N ASN A 241 -12.73 -0.13 6.36
CA ASN A 241 -13.02 -0.10 7.79
C ASN A 241 -13.05 1.32 8.39
N VAL A 242 -12.77 2.34 7.58
CA VAL A 242 -12.88 3.75 7.98
C VAL A 242 -13.98 4.42 7.14
N SER A 243 -15.01 4.93 7.81
CA SER A 243 -16.08 5.68 7.15
C SER A 243 -15.53 6.97 6.55
N GLU A 244 -15.95 7.33 5.32
CA GLU A 244 -15.46 8.54 4.63
C GLU A 244 -13.92 8.65 4.68
N ALA A 245 -13.22 7.55 4.45
CA ALA A 245 -11.77 7.51 4.57
C ALA A 245 -11.09 8.55 3.67
N PHE A 246 -10.14 9.27 4.25
CA PHE A 246 -9.24 10.22 3.61
C PHE A 246 -7.82 9.79 3.91
N MET A 247 -7.18 9.04 2.98
CA MET A 247 -5.88 8.41 3.17
C MET A 247 -4.78 9.22 2.51
N VAL A 248 -3.90 9.79 3.31
CA VAL A 248 -2.82 10.67 2.86
C VAL A 248 -1.49 9.94 2.95
N GLU A 249 -0.81 9.83 1.81
CA GLU A 249 0.54 9.29 1.68
C GLU A 249 1.42 10.31 0.94
N PRO A 250 2.06 11.25 1.65
CA PRO A 250 3.05 12.13 1.03
C PRO A 250 4.33 11.35 0.76
N THR A 251 4.85 11.48 -0.47
CA THR A 251 6.08 10.79 -0.80
C THR A 251 7.32 11.52 -0.26
N GLU A 252 8.46 10.85 -0.31
CA GLU A 252 9.76 11.41 0.08
C GLU A 252 10.22 12.56 -0.82
N THR A 253 9.60 12.71 -2.00
CA THR A 253 9.93 13.75 -2.97
C THR A 253 9.29 15.10 -2.64
N GLU A 254 8.27 15.11 -1.78
CA GLU A 254 7.60 16.34 -1.39
C GLU A 254 8.48 17.16 -0.44
N ASP A 255 8.67 18.43 -0.81
CA ASP A 255 9.35 19.40 0.04
C ASP A 255 8.37 20.07 1.02
N ARG A 256 8.91 20.86 1.94
CA ARG A 256 8.13 21.51 2.96
C ARG A 256 7.09 22.49 2.38
N ASP A 257 7.45 23.23 1.34
CA ASP A 257 6.56 24.23 0.75
C ASP A 257 5.35 23.54 0.10
N THR A 258 5.57 22.40 -0.55
CA THR A 258 4.48 21.57 -1.08
C THR A 258 3.59 21.00 0.02
N LEU A 259 4.17 20.55 1.14
CA LEU A 259 3.40 20.04 2.28
C LEU A 259 2.59 21.18 2.95
N ASP A 260 3.18 22.34 3.14
CA ASP A 260 2.48 23.51 3.70
C ASP A 260 1.34 23.96 2.76
N ARG A 261 1.58 23.96 1.44
CA ARG A 261 0.53 24.24 0.44
C ARG A 261 -0.62 23.22 0.48
N PHE A 262 -0.31 21.94 0.71
CA PHE A 262 -1.36 20.92 0.91
C PHE A 262 -2.23 21.25 2.12
N VAL A 263 -1.63 21.64 3.25
CA VAL A 263 -2.35 22.03 4.47
C VAL A 263 -3.27 23.22 4.19
N GLU A 264 -2.75 24.28 3.57
CA GLU A 264 -3.54 25.48 3.22
C GLU A 264 -4.76 25.13 2.37
N ILE A 265 -4.58 24.23 1.38
CA ILE A 265 -5.68 23.79 0.51
C ILE A 265 -6.72 23.00 1.31
N VAL A 266 -6.31 22.10 2.18
CA VAL A 266 -7.27 21.36 3.02
C VAL A 266 -8.04 22.31 3.93
N GLU A 267 -7.37 23.28 4.56
CA GLU A 267 -8.02 24.31 5.39
C GLU A 267 -9.04 25.14 4.58
N GLU A 268 -8.65 25.61 3.40
CA GLU A 268 -9.54 26.34 2.48
C GLU A 268 -10.78 25.52 2.12
N LEU A 269 -10.62 24.23 1.76
CA LEU A 269 -11.71 23.35 1.41
C LEU A 269 -12.67 23.10 2.57
N PHE A 270 -12.14 22.99 3.80
CA PHE A 270 -12.98 22.90 5.00
C PHE A 270 -13.78 24.18 5.25
N GLU A 271 -13.20 25.35 4.99
CA GLU A 271 -13.95 26.62 5.09
C GLU A 271 -15.03 26.74 3.99
N ILE A 272 -14.73 26.31 2.78
CA ILE A 272 -15.74 26.24 1.70
C ILE A 272 -16.86 25.26 2.07
N ALA A 273 -16.54 24.10 2.62
CA ALA A 273 -17.55 23.14 3.07
C ALA A 273 -18.54 23.74 4.07
N LYS A 274 -18.08 24.65 4.94
CA LYS A 274 -18.92 25.35 5.94
C LYS A 274 -19.75 26.49 5.35
N THR A 275 -19.21 27.21 4.36
CA THR A 275 -19.77 28.49 3.90
C THR A 275 -20.50 28.40 2.54
N ASP A 276 -20.01 27.55 1.64
CA ASP A 276 -20.53 27.35 0.29
C ASP A 276 -20.29 25.92 -0.23
N PRO A 277 -20.98 24.91 0.33
CA PRO A 277 -20.80 23.52 -0.06
C PRO A 277 -21.09 23.22 -1.53
N ASP A 278 -21.96 24.06 -2.19
CA ASP A 278 -22.28 23.88 -3.60
C ASP A 278 -21.05 24.05 -4.51
N GLN A 279 -20.09 24.87 -4.12
CA GLN A 279 -18.81 24.99 -4.82
C GLN A 279 -18.05 23.66 -4.85
N LEU A 280 -18.07 22.92 -3.75
CA LEU A 280 -17.42 21.59 -3.68
C LEU A 280 -18.21 20.54 -4.47
N HIS A 281 -19.53 20.62 -4.47
CA HIS A 281 -20.37 19.72 -5.27
C HIS A 281 -20.15 19.92 -6.77
N ALA A 282 -19.86 21.15 -7.21
CA ALA A 282 -19.56 21.46 -8.61
C ALA A 282 -18.16 21.03 -9.05
N ALA A 283 -17.22 20.84 -8.10
CA ALA A 283 -15.82 20.48 -8.41
C ALA A 283 -15.70 19.06 -9.02
N PRO A 284 -14.73 18.80 -9.94
CA PRO A 284 -13.76 19.75 -10.49
C PRO A 284 -14.35 20.58 -11.63
N ILE A 285 -13.99 21.87 -11.68
CA ILE A 285 -14.42 22.81 -12.72
C ILE A 285 -13.28 23.27 -13.63
N THR A 286 -12.03 23.07 -13.22
CA THR A 286 -10.84 23.49 -13.99
C THR A 286 -10.35 22.41 -14.95
N THR A 287 -10.88 21.20 -14.87
CA THR A 287 -10.51 20.07 -15.73
C THR A 287 -11.41 20.01 -16.99
N PRO A 288 -10.92 19.43 -18.10
CA PRO A 288 -11.72 19.26 -19.32
C PRO A 288 -12.98 18.41 -19.12
N VAL A 289 -13.00 17.55 -18.10
CA VAL A 289 -14.11 16.67 -17.74
C VAL A 289 -14.45 16.92 -16.27
N GLY A 290 -15.70 17.22 -15.97
CA GLY A 290 -16.20 17.38 -14.61
C GLY A 290 -16.45 16.01 -13.92
N ARG A 291 -17.46 15.97 -13.05
CA ARG A 291 -17.85 14.71 -12.38
C ARG A 291 -18.36 13.68 -13.38
N LEU A 292 -17.85 12.47 -13.24
CA LEU A 292 -18.29 11.32 -14.03
C LEU A 292 -19.53 10.69 -13.38
N ASP A 293 -20.46 10.23 -14.22
CA ASP A 293 -21.57 9.38 -13.79
C ASP A 293 -21.06 7.91 -13.68
N GLU A 294 -20.48 7.59 -12.53
CA GLU A 294 -19.89 6.27 -12.25
C GLU A 294 -20.95 5.16 -12.25
N VAL A 295 -22.18 5.49 -11.84
CA VAL A 295 -23.31 4.55 -11.83
C VAL A 295 -23.70 4.17 -13.25
N LYS A 296 -23.81 5.16 -14.15
CA LYS A 296 -24.09 4.93 -15.57
C LYS A 296 -22.93 4.19 -16.23
N ALA A 297 -21.69 4.57 -15.94
CA ALA A 297 -20.51 3.89 -16.48
C ALA A 297 -20.47 2.39 -16.11
N ALA A 298 -20.89 2.05 -14.88
CA ALA A 298 -20.91 0.65 -14.43
C ALA A 298 -22.12 -0.14 -14.97
N LYS A 299 -23.30 0.50 -15.12
CA LYS A 299 -24.55 -0.18 -15.52
C LYS A 299 -24.82 -0.17 -17.02
N ASP A 300 -24.36 0.86 -17.74
CA ASP A 300 -24.59 1.07 -19.17
C ASP A 300 -23.25 1.18 -19.90
N MET A 301 -22.44 0.14 -19.79
CA MET A 301 -21.09 0.09 -20.33
C MET A 301 -21.11 -0.04 -21.86
N ARG A 302 -20.65 0.98 -22.57
CA ARG A 302 -20.45 0.90 -24.02
C ARG A 302 -19.04 0.41 -24.32
N LEU A 303 -18.94 -0.79 -24.88
CA LEU A 303 -17.66 -1.46 -25.21
C LEU A 303 -17.23 -1.32 -26.66
N SER A 304 -18.00 -0.57 -27.48
CA SER A 304 -17.72 -0.35 -28.89
C SER A 304 -17.79 1.13 -29.25
N PHE A 305 -16.96 1.54 -30.19
CA PHE A 305 -17.12 2.80 -30.90
C PHE A 305 -18.27 2.63 -31.88
N SER A 306 -19.36 3.32 -31.67
CA SER A 306 -20.48 3.46 -32.60
C SER A 306 -20.63 4.91 -33.01
#